data_94a79d1df204e537a67c3440c544a28d
#
_entry.id   94a79d1df204e537a67c3440c544a28d
#
_cell.length_a   1.000
_cell.length_b   1.000
_cell.length_c   1.000
_cell.angle_alpha   90.00
_cell.angle_beta   90.00
_cell.angle_gamma   90.00
#
_symmetry.space_group_name_H-M   'P 1'
#
loop_
_entity.id
_entity.type
_entity.pdbx_description
1 polymer ?
#
loop_
_entity_poly.entity_id
_entity_poly.type
_entity_poly.pdbx_seq_one_letter_code
_entity_poly.pdbx_strand_id
1 'polypeptide(L)'
;MLSVMQTPAFRDPHSVGPVGDAGNAGDTGDAGDAERTAFSEASDALQRHRDPSPVWGDEREAVSLALEWAAAHATVATDPKTTARSASALHEAVGETITGDGIGAARAMELFDEVLLPATRSSEDPMNLAYIPAAPTRAAVAFDTVVSAANVFGGIWENGAGAIFAENQVLRWLSDLLGWPEDSAGVFVSGGTTGNLSALATARDHALRTRGRRPEGGWALACASTAHSSISSAARLLDMDVVTVAVDDRGHLTGPALEQALEADPRICAVVASGGTTNAGIVDDLGPVVEAAHRHGAWVHVDGAYGGAALAAPSARGRFDGIEQADSFIVDPHKWLFAPYDCCALIYRDARPAAAAHSQHAAYLDSIDRGESNPADLAAHLSRRTRGLPLWYSLATHGTDAYAQAVERCLDSARTVARAIQESEHLELLLEPELSVVVFRRPGWTPAAYRRWSQRLAAEGTILCVPTAFQGEVALRLAFVNPSTDPQAVIEVLRSTMLEADGA
;
A
#
# COMPACT_ATOMS: atom_id res chain seq x y z
N MET A 1 41.72 -10.89 10.82
CA MET A 1 41.32 -12.20 11.41
C MET A 1 39.81 -12.31 11.16
N LEU A 2 39.46 -12.94 10.04
CA LEU A 2 38.06 -13.19 9.64
C LEU A 2 37.63 -14.53 10.27
N SER A 3 36.69 -14.49 11.21
CA SER A 3 36.08 -15.69 11.76
C SER A 3 34.89 -16.06 10.84
N VAL A 4 35.01 -17.22 10.23
CA VAL A 4 33.96 -17.83 9.40
C VAL A 4 32.84 -18.31 10.33
N MET A 5 31.68 -17.67 10.27
CA MET A 5 30.45 -18.18 10.89
C MET A 5 29.95 -19.37 10.06
N GLN A 6 29.90 -20.52 10.68
CA GLN A 6 29.30 -21.74 10.12
C GLN A 6 27.78 -21.56 10.07
N THR A 7 27.21 -21.76 8.88
CA THR A 7 25.78 -21.86 8.62
C THR A 7 25.20 -23.08 9.35
N PRO A 8 24.07 -22.98 10.06
CA PRO A 8 23.39 -24.15 10.62
C PRO A 8 22.82 -25.01 9.50
N ALA A 9 23.13 -26.31 9.54
CA ALA A 9 22.60 -27.29 8.60
C ALA A 9 21.09 -27.40 8.70
N PHE A 10 20.41 -27.31 7.55
CA PHE A 10 18.99 -27.64 7.42
C PHE A 10 18.75 -29.08 7.89
N ARG A 11 17.81 -29.27 8.82
CA ARG A 11 17.37 -30.61 9.23
C ARG A 11 16.49 -31.19 8.11
N ASP A 12 16.86 -32.40 7.70
CA ASP A 12 16.08 -33.24 6.79
C ASP A 12 14.70 -33.55 7.40
N PRO A 13 13.57 -33.23 6.73
CA PRO A 13 12.22 -33.50 7.25
C PRO A 13 11.80 -34.98 7.26
N HIS A 14 12.68 -35.92 6.82
CA HIS A 14 12.30 -37.33 6.68
C HIS A 14 12.75 -38.24 7.81
N SER A 15 13.26 -37.77 8.96
CA SER A 15 13.59 -38.63 10.10
C SER A 15 12.39 -38.80 11.05
N VAL A 16 11.45 -39.68 10.71
CA VAL A 16 10.50 -40.25 11.64
C VAL A 16 11.06 -41.60 12.15
N GLY A 17 11.36 -41.65 13.43
CA GLY A 17 11.84 -42.88 14.09
C GLY A 17 10.76 -43.98 14.19
N PRO A 18 11.14 -45.25 14.37
CA PRO A 18 10.20 -46.37 14.28
C PRO A 18 9.24 -46.43 15.49
N VAL A 19 7.95 -46.52 15.18
CA VAL A 19 6.89 -46.86 16.13
C VAL A 19 6.90 -48.37 16.34
N GLY A 20 6.89 -48.78 17.59
CA GLY A 20 7.03 -50.19 18.03
C GLY A 20 5.92 -51.11 17.56
N ASP A 21 6.35 -52.33 17.30
CA ASP A 21 5.61 -53.49 16.86
C ASP A 21 4.60 -53.99 17.93
N ALA A 22 3.34 -54.11 17.54
CA ALA A 22 2.37 -54.92 18.27
C ALA A 22 1.72 -55.89 17.28
N GLY A 23 2.19 -57.10 17.29
CA GLY A 23 1.75 -58.16 16.38
C GLY A 23 0.29 -58.52 16.47
N ASN A 24 -0.32 -58.76 15.33
CA ASN A 24 -1.36 -59.75 15.16
C ASN A 24 -1.29 -60.38 13.77
N ALA A 25 -1.11 -61.72 13.76
CA ALA A 25 -1.11 -62.51 12.55
C ALA A 25 -2.54 -62.82 12.11
N GLY A 26 -2.88 -62.40 10.90
CA GLY A 26 -4.10 -62.78 10.22
C GLY A 26 -3.89 -62.63 8.69
N ASP A 27 -3.91 -63.77 8.00
CA ASP A 27 -3.74 -63.98 6.59
C ASP A 27 -4.69 -63.09 5.73
N THR A 28 -4.15 -62.15 4.99
CA THR A 28 -4.82 -61.42 3.90
C THR A 28 -3.81 -61.07 2.81
N GLY A 29 -3.26 -62.08 2.13
CA GLY A 29 -2.19 -61.94 1.15
C GLY A 29 -2.55 -61.27 -0.19
N ASP A 30 -3.83 -60.98 -0.49
CA ASP A 30 -4.23 -60.45 -1.81
C ASP A 30 -4.68 -58.97 -1.80
N ALA A 31 -5.17 -58.47 -0.69
CA ALA A 31 -5.56 -57.05 -0.56
C ALA A 31 -4.35 -56.11 -0.36
N GLY A 32 -3.30 -56.58 0.31
CA GLY A 32 -2.09 -55.78 0.59
C GLY A 32 -1.21 -55.54 -0.64
N ASP A 33 -1.24 -56.40 -1.62
CA ASP A 33 -0.47 -56.23 -2.87
C ASP A 33 -1.18 -55.26 -3.83
N ALA A 34 -2.50 -55.28 -3.88
CA ALA A 34 -3.29 -54.33 -4.67
C ALA A 34 -3.18 -52.89 -4.10
N GLU A 35 -3.21 -52.72 -2.77
CA GLU A 35 -2.99 -51.40 -2.13
C GLU A 35 -1.56 -50.88 -2.33
N ARG A 36 -0.53 -51.73 -2.25
CA ARG A 36 0.86 -51.38 -2.52
C ARG A 36 1.08 -50.97 -3.97
N THR A 37 0.46 -51.67 -4.89
CA THR A 37 0.52 -51.39 -6.34
C THR A 37 -0.14 -50.04 -6.63
N ALA A 38 -1.35 -49.80 -6.08
CA ALA A 38 -2.06 -48.53 -6.24
C ALA A 38 -1.29 -47.34 -5.63
N PHE A 39 -0.63 -47.53 -4.46
CA PHE A 39 0.20 -46.50 -3.83
C PHE A 39 1.47 -46.22 -4.66
N SER A 40 2.09 -47.25 -5.23
CA SER A 40 3.25 -47.09 -6.13
C SER A 40 2.86 -46.35 -7.41
N GLU A 41 1.75 -46.71 -8.04
CA GLU A 41 1.24 -46.04 -9.25
C GLU A 41 0.88 -44.57 -8.96
N ALA A 42 0.28 -44.27 -7.82
CA ALA A 42 -0.01 -42.91 -7.37
C ALA A 42 1.28 -42.13 -7.12
N SER A 43 2.30 -42.75 -6.50
CA SER A 43 3.62 -42.15 -6.25
C SER A 43 4.34 -41.82 -7.56
N ASP A 44 4.31 -42.73 -8.54
CA ASP A 44 4.90 -42.51 -9.86
C ASP A 44 4.14 -41.44 -10.64
N ALA A 45 2.82 -41.34 -10.49
CA ALA A 45 2.01 -40.30 -11.08
C ALA A 45 2.35 -38.92 -10.45
N LEU A 46 2.54 -38.87 -9.12
CA LEU A 46 2.97 -37.67 -8.41
C LEU A 46 4.41 -37.26 -8.82
N GLN A 47 5.31 -38.22 -9.06
CA GLN A 47 6.67 -37.93 -9.53
C GLN A 47 6.63 -37.33 -10.94
N ARG A 48 5.81 -37.87 -11.84
CA ARG A 48 5.62 -37.31 -13.21
C ARG A 48 5.06 -35.88 -13.18
N HIS A 49 4.25 -35.50 -12.17
CA HIS A 49 3.80 -34.12 -11.97
C HIS A 49 4.89 -33.15 -11.54
N ARG A 50 6.02 -33.65 -11.05
CA ARG A 50 7.21 -32.84 -10.65
C ARG A 50 8.24 -32.70 -11.77
N ASP A 51 8.09 -33.46 -12.84
CA ASP A 51 8.95 -33.34 -14.02
C ASP A 51 8.65 -32.01 -14.75
N PRO A 52 9.64 -31.40 -15.43
CA PRO A 52 9.43 -30.20 -16.23
C PRO A 52 8.24 -30.37 -17.18
N SER A 53 7.39 -29.34 -17.27
CA SER A 53 6.24 -29.36 -18.16
C SER A 53 6.68 -29.65 -19.60
N PRO A 54 6.07 -30.63 -20.30
CA PRO A 54 6.42 -30.88 -21.67
C PRO A 54 6.09 -29.73 -22.63
N VAL A 55 5.32 -28.72 -22.16
CA VAL A 55 4.98 -27.51 -22.91
C VAL A 55 6.02 -26.41 -22.71
N TRP A 56 6.43 -26.19 -21.45
CA TRP A 56 7.35 -25.10 -21.12
C TRP A 56 8.82 -25.48 -21.20
N GLY A 57 9.13 -26.79 -21.22
CA GLY A 57 10.49 -27.31 -21.29
C GLY A 57 11.33 -27.03 -20.04
N ASP A 58 12.61 -26.77 -20.24
CA ASP A 58 13.55 -26.44 -19.16
C ASP A 58 13.61 -24.93 -18.90
N GLU A 59 13.00 -24.49 -17.81
CA GLU A 59 12.94 -23.08 -17.41
C GLU A 59 14.12 -22.61 -16.54
N ARG A 60 15.14 -23.47 -16.30
CA ARG A 60 16.26 -23.16 -15.39
C ARG A 60 17.02 -21.89 -15.79
N GLU A 61 17.22 -21.66 -17.07
CA GLU A 61 17.88 -20.45 -17.56
C GLU A 61 17.06 -19.20 -17.22
N ALA A 62 15.74 -19.20 -17.50
CA ALA A 62 14.86 -18.07 -17.20
C ALA A 62 14.81 -17.76 -15.70
N VAL A 63 14.73 -18.81 -14.87
CA VAL A 63 14.72 -18.68 -13.41
C VAL A 63 16.04 -18.13 -12.90
N SER A 64 17.21 -18.67 -13.39
CA SER A 64 18.55 -18.20 -12.97
C SER A 64 18.75 -16.74 -13.29
N LEU A 65 18.49 -16.33 -14.53
CA LEU A 65 18.60 -14.92 -14.98
C LEU A 65 17.77 -13.97 -14.11
N ALA A 66 16.50 -14.33 -13.84
CA ALA A 66 15.60 -13.49 -13.05
C ALA A 66 16.09 -13.35 -11.59
N LEU A 67 16.50 -14.45 -10.96
CA LEU A 67 16.98 -14.44 -9.56
C LEU A 67 18.33 -13.74 -9.41
N GLU A 68 19.26 -13.94 -10.35
CA GLU A 68 20.55 -13.26 -10.38
C GLU A 68 20.38 -11.75 -10.53
N TRP A 69 19.50 -11.32 -11.46
CA TRP A 69 19.15 -9.92 -11.65
C TRP A 69 18.53 -9.34 -10.37
N ALA A 70 17.53 -10.01 -9.80
CA ALA A 70 16.85 -9.56 -8.59
C ALA A 70 17.82 -9.43 -7.40
N ALA A 71 18.73 -10.38 -7.21
CA ALA A 71 19.75 -10.35 -6.16
C ALA A 71 20.72 -9.17 -6.33
N ALA A 72 21.15 -8.91 -7.56
CA ALA A 72 22.02 -7.77 -7.87
C ALA A 72 21.34 -6.43 -7.60
N HIS A 73 20.06 -6.29 -7.97
CA HIS A 73 19.30 -5.02 -7.89
C HIS A 73 18.66 -4.77 -6.53
N ALA A 74 18.39 -5.81 -5.73
CA ALA A 74 17.81 -5.65 -4.39
C ALA A 74 18.66 -4.80 -3.44
N THR A 75 19.96 -4.62 -3.72
CA THR A 75 20.90 -3.88 -2.88
C THR A 75 21.48 -2.62 -3.51
N VAL A 76 21.19 -2.37 -4.78
CA VAL A 76 21.71 -1.22 -5.55
C VAL A 76 20.72 -0.08 -5.56
N ALA A 77 21.19 1.15 -5.38
CA ALA A 77 20.37 2.34 -5.55
C ALA A 77 20.00 2.53 -7.03
N THR A 78 18.75 2.88 -7.28
CA THR A 78 18.26 3.14 -8.65
C THR A 78 18.85 4.45 -9.21
N ASP A 79 19.18 4.48 -10.50
CA ASP A 79 19.67 5.70 -11.16
C ASP A 79 18.57 6.77 -11.15
N PRO A 80 18.78 7.95 -10.53
CA PRO A 80 17.80 9.05 -10.51
C PRO A 80 17.51 9.65 -11.89
N LYS A 81 18.38 9.43 -12.87
CA LYS A 81 18.21 9.94 -14.25
C LYS A 81 17.24 9.14 -15.10
N THR A 82 16.71 8.03 -14.60
CA THR A 82 15.68 7.27 -15.30
C THR A 82 14.45 8.14 -15.54
N THR A 83 13.92 8.14 -16.76
CA THR A 83 12.81 9.02 -17.15
C THR A 83 11.89 8.35 -18.16
N ALA A 84 10.60 8.66 -18.08
CA ALA A 84 9.59 8.11 -18.98
C ALA A 84 9.94 8.46 -20.44
N ARG A 85 9.89 7.45 -21.31
CA ARG A 85 10.00 7.59 -22.78
C ARG A 85 8.62 7.57 -23.42
N SER A 86 8.50 8.09 -24.65
CA SER A 86 7.26 7.99 -25.40
C SER A 86 6.99 6.54 -25.84
N ALA A 87 5.72 6.20 -26.05
CA ALA A 87 5.34 4.87 -26.54
C ALA A 87 5.97 4.54 -27.90
N SER A 88 6.10 5.55 -28.80
CA SER A 88 6.77 5.37 -30.09
C SER A 88 8.26 5.04 -29.96
N ALA A 89 8.97 5.74 -29.06
CA ALA A 89 10.39 5.48 -28.82
C ALA A 89 10.61 4.09 -28.17
N LEU A 90 9.70 3.65 -27.31
CA LEU A 90 9.77 2.29 -26.75
C LEU A 90 9.45 1.23 -27.80
N HIS A 91 8.44 1.46 -28.65
CA HIS A 91 8.12 0.53 -29.72
C HIS A 91 9.30 0.37 -30.72
N GLU A 92 9.97 1.45 -31.07
CA GLU A 92 11.17 1.42 -31.92
C GLU A 92 12.33 0.66 -31.27
N ALA A 93 12.56 0.85 -29.96
CA ALA A 93 13.69 0.25 -29.25
C ALA A 93 13.45 -1.23 -28.89
N VAL A 94 12.24 -1.64 -28.60
CA VAL A 94 11.89 -2.97 -28.12
C VAL A 94 11.42 -3.88 -29.25
N GLY A 95 10.62 -3.36 -30.18
CA GLY A 95 9.96 -4.13 -31.24
C GLY A 95 8.85 -5.03 -30.70
N GLU A 96 8.50 -6.10 -31.43
CA GLU A 96 7.56 -7.12 -31.01
C GLU A 96 8.26 -8.18 -30.16
N THR A 97 7.77 -8.40 -28.92
CA THR A 97 8.31 -9.41 -28.00
C THR A 97 7.35 -10.58 -27.75
N ILE A 98 6.05 -10.36 -27.98
CA ILE A 98 5.00 -11.40 -27.81
C ILE A 98 4.73 -11.99 -29.18
N THR A 99 5.43 -13.07 -29.49
CA THR A 99 5.41 -13.75 -30.80
C THR A 99 5.11 -15.23 -30.62
N GLY A 100 4.83 -15.92 -31.74
CA GLY A 100 4.54 -17.37 -31.71
C GLY A 100 5.70 -18.21 -31.16
N ASP A 101 6.94 -17.81 -31.45
CA ASP A 101 8.15 -18.55 -31.04
C ASP A 101 8.78 -17.96 -29.76
N GLY A 102 8.32 -16.78 -29.28
CA GLY A 102 8.96 -16.04 -28.19
C GLY A 102 10.30 -15.44 -28.61
N ILE A 103 10.96 -14.67 -27.72
CA ILE A 103 12.26 -14.04 -27.94
C ILE A 103 13.38 -14.64 -27.09
N GLY A 104 13.06 -15.59 -26.23
CA GLY A 104 13.96 -16.22 -25.28
C GLY A 104 14.22 -15.39 -24.00
N ALA A 105 14.55 -16.07 -22.91
CA ALA A 105 14.69 -15.46 -21.58
C ALA A 105 15.83 -14.43 -21.52
N ALA A 106 16.98 -14.73 -22.09
CA ALA A 106 18.13 -13.85 -22.10
C ALA A 106 17.82 -12.51 -22.80
N ARG A 107 17.17 -12.57 -23.98
CA ARG A 107 16.80 -11.34 -24.70
C ARG A 107 15.72 -10.55 -24.00
N ALA A 108 14.74 -11.23 -23.38
CA ALA A 108 13.71 -10.56 -22.60
C ALA A 108 14.29 -9.82 -21.38
N MET A 109 15.26 -10.45 -20.68
CA MET A 109 15.95 -9.82 -19.55
C MET A 109 16.82 -8.64 -19.97
N GLU A 110 17.57 -8.76 -21.07
CA GLU A 110 18.36 -7.67 -21.65
C GLU A 110 17.48 -6.46 -22.00
N LEU A 111 16.34 -6.68 -22.66
CA LEU A 111 15.40 -5.60 -22.99
C LEU A 111 14.80 -4.97 -21.74
N PHE A 112 14.50 -5.75 -20.72
CA PHE A 112 14.02 -5.20 -19.45
C PHE A 112 15.07 -4.32 -18.79
N ASP A 113 16.30 -4.78 -18.66
CA ASP A 113 17.37 -4.09 -17.95
C ASP A 113 17.88 -2.85 -18.71
N GLU A 114 18.09 -2.96 -20.01
CA GLU A 114 18.72 -1.90 -20.81
C GLU A 114 17.72 -0.89 -21.38
N VAL A 115 16.44 -1.26 -21.55
CA VAL A 115 15.46 -0.41 -22.24
C VAL A 115 14.25 -0.06 -21.39
N LEU A 116 13.60 -1.07 -20.79
CA LEU A 116 12.31 -0.86 -20.10
C LEU A 116 12.50 -0.23 -18.73
N LEU A 117 13.41 -0.76 -17.93
CA LEU A 117 13.67 -0.23 -16.59
C LEU A 117 14.22 1.21 -16.63
N PRO A 118 15.20 1.57 -17.46
CA PRO A 118 15.66 2.95 -17.60
C PRO A 118 14.61 3.93 -18.15
N ALA A 119 13.54 3.42 -18.77
CA ALA A 119 12.38 4.21 -19.19
C ALA A 119 11.33 4.39 -18.07
N THR A 120 11.59 3.84 -16.88
CA THR A 120 10.71 3.88 -15.71
C THR A 120 11.35 4.76 -14.64
N ARG A 121 10.60 5.75 -14.14
CA ARG A 121 11.11 6.61 -13.06
C ARG A 121 11.17 5.85 -11.75
N SER A 122 12.31 5.92 -11.07
CA SER A 122 12.49 5.33 -9.74
C SER A 122 11.61 6.03 -8.70
N SER A 123 10.87 5.23 -7.92
CA SER A 123 10.17 5.71 -6.73
C SER A 123 11.06 5.70 -5.47
N GLU A 124 12.18 4.98 -5.49
CA GLU A 124 13.08 4.81 -4.34
C GLU A 124 14.16 5.90 -4.22
N ASP A 125 14.31 6.75 -5.22
CA ASP A 125 15.29 7.85 -5.20
C ASP A 125 14.99 8.79 -4.02
N PRO A 126 15.97 9.04 -3.11
CA PRO A 126 15.79 9.95 -1.98
C PRO A 126 15.46 11.39 -2.37
N MET A 127 15.77 11.81 -3.62
CA MET A 127 15.41 13.12 -4.17
C MET A 127 14.11 13.10 -4.98
N ASN A 128 13.38 11.99 -5.00
CA ASN A 128 12.01 11.94 -5.49
C ASN A 128 11.05 12.39 -4.39
N LEU A 129 10.71 13.67 -4.39
CA LEU A 129 9.81 14.31 -3.41
C LEU A 129 8.44 14.66 -4.02
N ALA A 130 8.16 14.18 -5.24
CA ALA A 130 6.86 14.31 -5.89
C ALA A 130 5.93 13.15 -5.50
N TYR A 131 4.65 13.36 -5.63
CA TYR A 131 3.64 12.34 -5.28
C TYR A 131 3.78 11.87 -3.82
N ILE A 132 3.62 10.59 -3.56
CA ILE A 132 4.02 9.91 -2.32
C ILE A 132 4.70 8.60 -2.78
N PRO A 133 6.00 8.64 -3.10
CA PRO A 133 6.70 7.51 -3.67
C PRO A 133 6.99 6.43 -2.62
N ALA A 134 7.06 5.19 -3.08
CA ALA A 134 7.48 4.08 -2.23
C ALA A 134 9.00 4.10 -2.01
N ALA A 135 9.41 3.88 -0.77
CA ALA A 135 10.82 3.67 -0.42
C ALA A 135 10.93 2.37 0.43
N PRO A 136 10.73 1.18 -0.18
CA PRO A 136 10.64 -0.06 0.57
C PRO A 136 11.97 -0.42 1.23
N THR A 137 11.89 -1.14 2.37
CA THR A 137 13.08 -1.75 2.95
C THR A 137 13.62 -2.84 2.04
N ARG A 138 14.94 -3.03 2.02
CA ARG A 138 15.56 -4.11 1.23
C ARG A 138 15.06 -5.49 1.66
N ALA A 139 14.76 -5.67 2.94
CA ALA A 139 14.14 -6.89 3.47
C ALA A 139 12.76 -7.14 2.84
N ALA A 140 11.91 -6.11 2.74
CA ALA A 140 10.58 -6.24 2.13
C ALA A 140 10.68 -6.58 0.64
N VAL A 141 11.57 -5.92 -0.12
CA VAL A 141 11.79 -6.20 -1.55
C VAL A 141 12.27 -7.64 -1.77
N ALA A 142 13.26 -8.09 -1.00
CA ALA A 142 13.77 -9.45 -1.10
C ALA A 142 12.68 -10.48 -0.77
N PHE A 143 11.89 -10.24 0.28
CA PHE A 143 10.83 -11.17 0.67
C PHE A 143 9.64 -11.17 -0.30
N ASP A 144 9.43 -10.10 -1.06
CA ASP A 144 8.43 -10.06 -2.13
C ASP A 144 8.71 -11.10 -3.23
N THR A 145 9.99 -11.36 -3.53
CA THR A 145 10.41 -12.45 -4.41
C THR A 145 10.02 -13.83 -3.83
N VAL A 146 10.19 -14.02 -2.51
CA VAL A 146 9.76 -15.24 -1.82
C VAL A 146 8.24 -15.43 -1.91
N VAL A 147 7.47 -14.35 -1.69
CA VAL A 147 6.00 -14.39 -1.82
C VAL A 147 5.56 -14.76 -3.24
N SER A 148 6.26 -14.25 -4.26
CA SER A 148 6.00 -14.60 -5.65
C SER A 148 6.32 -16.07 -5.95
N ALA A 149 7.44 -16.57 -5.43
CA ALA A 149 7.83 -17.98 -5.60
C ALA A 149 6.88 -18.94 -4.87
N ALA A 150 6.41 -18.57 -3.68
CA ALA A 150 5.46 -19.37 -2.91
C ALA A 150 4.05 -19.39 -3.53
N ASN A 151 3.69 -18.40 -4.32
CA ASN A 151 2.43 -18.26 -5.07
C ASN A 151 1.17 -18.59 -4.25
N VAL A 152 1.10 -18.07 -3.02
CA VAL A 152 0.02 -18.37 -2.08
C VAL A 152 -1.28 -17.66 -2.48
N PHE A 153 -2.38 -18.39 -2.56
CA PHE A 153 -3.72 -17.83 -2.67
C PHE A 153 -4.17 -17.32 -1.29
N GLY A 154 -4.28 -15.99 -1.14
CA GLY A 154 -4.58 -15.35 0.14
C GLY A 154 -6.05 -14.96 0.34
N GLY A 155 -7.00 -15.50 -0.44
CA GLY A 155 -8.42 -15.11 -0.39
C GLY A 155 -9.19 -15.74 0.76
N ILE A 156 -8.94 -17.02 1.04
CA ILE A 156 -9.65 -17.81 2.05
C ILE A 156 -8.65 -18.54 2.95
N TRP A 157 -9.02 -18.72 4.21
CA TRP A 157 -8.19 -19.31 5.26
C TRP A 157 -7.67 -20.70 4.89
N GLU A 158 -8.54 -21.58 4.42
CA GLU A 158 -8.19 -22.97 4.08
C GLU A 158 -7.00 -23.08 3.11
N ASN A 159 -6.89 -22.15 2.15
CA ASN A 159 -5.82 -22.18 1.15
C ASN A 159 -4.57 -21.40 1.57
N GLY A 160 -4.69 -20.44 2.47
CA GLY A 160 -3.63 -19.49 2.79
C GLY A 160 -3.38 -19.28 4.28
N ALA A 161 -3.79 -20.20 5.15
CA ALA A 161 -3.80 -20.01 6.61
C ALA A 161 -2.51 -19.38 7.19
N GLY A 162 -1.35 -19.94 6.85
CA GLY A 162 -0.07 -19.41 7.36
C GLY A 162 0.25 -18.01 6.90
N ALA A 163 -0.04 -17.68 5.65
CA ALA A 163 0.17 -16.35 5.09
C ALA A 163 -0.85 -15.34 5.61
N ILE A 164 -2.12 -15.73 5.72
CA ILE A 164 -3.20 -14.91 6.29
C ILE A 164 -2.92 -14.63 7.77
N PHE A 165 -2.45 -15.62 8.52
CA PHE A 165 -2.03 -15.43 9.92
C PHE A 165 -0.92 -14.38 10.06
N ALA A 166 0.09 -14.43 9.19
CA ALA A 166 1.17 -13.43 9.19
C ALA A 166 0.67 -12.03 8.81
N GLU A 167 -0.22 -11.90 7.82
CA GLU A 167 -0.89 -10.64 7.49
C GLU A 167 -1.71 -10.11 8.66
N ASN A 168 -2.45 -10.98 9.37
CA ASN A 168 -3.26 -10.60 10.53
C ASN A 168 -2.42 -10.05 11.68
N GLN A 169 -1.17 -10.50 11.86
CA GLN A 169 -0.26 -9.89 12.85
C GLN A 169 0.07 -8.42 12.50
N VAL A 170 0.27 -8.11 11.22
CA VAL A 170 0.48 -6.72 10.78
C VAL A 170 -0.79 -5.88 10.96
N LEU A 171 -1.94 -6.43 10.60
CA LEU A 171 -3.23 -5.76 10.79
C LEU A 171 -3.51 -5.51 12.28
N ARG A 172 -3.16 -6.45 13.15
CA ARG A 172 -3.26 -6.25 14.61
C ARG A 172 -2.36 -5.11 15.09
N TRP A 173 -1.08 -5.08 14.66
CA TRP A 173 -0.17 -3.97 14.98
C TRP A 173 -0.75 -2.62 14.56
N LEU A 174 -1.30 -2.51 13.35
CA LEU A 174 -1.95 -1.30 12.87
C LEU A 174 -3.19 -0.94 13.69
N SER A 175 -4.00 -1.94 14.08
CA SER A 175 -5.17 -1.74 14.96
C SER A 175 -4.77 -1.25 16.35
N ASP A 176 -3.64 -1.73 16.90
CA ASP A 176 -3.09 -1.26 18.18
C ASP A 176 -2.65 0.21 18.09
N LEU A 177 -2.07 0.61 16.95
CA LEU A 177 -1.76 2.03 16.69
C LEU A 177 -3.02 2.91 16.63
N LEU A 178 -4.14 2.37 16.15
CA LEU A 178 -5.43 3.05 16.12
C LEU A 178 -6.13 3.09 17.50
N GLY A 179 -5.65 2.33 18.47
CA GLY A 179 -6.34 2.14 19.75
C GLY A 179 -7.63 1.33 19.64
N TRP A 180 -7.74 0.46 18.62
CA TRP A 180 -8.93 -0.31 18.32
C TRP A 180 -9.00 -1.63 19.11
N PRO A 181 -10.21 -2.19 19.34
CA PRO A 181 -10.39 -3.39 20.12
C PRO A 181 -9.73 -4.62 19.49
N GLU A 182 -9.52 -5.66 20.28
CA GLU A 182 -8.83 -6.89 19.87
C GLU A 182 -9.56 -7.63 18.75
N ASP A 183 -10.87 -7.51 18.68
CA ASP A 183 -11.72 -8.11 17.64
C ASP A 183 -11.87 -7.27 16.37
N SER A 184 -11.14 -6.16 16.26
CA SER A 184 -11.02 -5.44 15.00
C SER A 184 -10.31 -6.32 13.96
N ALA A 185 -10.74 -6.24 12.71
CA ALA A 185 -10.18 -7.06 11.64
C ALA A 185 -10.01 -6.26 10.34
N GLY A 186 -9.16 -6.76 9.45
CA GLY A 186 -8.87 -6.09 8.20
C GLY A 186 -8.37 -7.02 7.12
N VAL A 187 -8.01 -6.43 6.01
CA VAL A 187 -7.53 -7.13 4.82
C VAL A 187 -6.54 -6.25 4.04
N PHE A 188 -5.57 -6.86 3.40
CA PHE A 188 -4.72 -6.15 2.45
C PHE A 188 -5.33 -6.14 1.05
N VAL A 189 -5.46 -4.96 0.47
CA VAL A 189 -5.92 -4.71 -0.90
C VAL A 189 -4.80 -4.06 -1.73
N SER A 190 -5.03 -3.86 -3.04
CA SER A 190 -4.00 -3.36 -3.95
C SER A 190 -3.58 -1.90 -3.71
N GLY A 191 -4.45 -1.07 -3.15
CA GLY A 191 -4.13 0.33 -2.90
C GLY A 191 -5.31 1.08 -2.29
N GLY A 192 -5.06 2.31 -1.80
CA GLY A 192 -6.05 3.13 -1.13
C GLY A 192 -7.34 3.32 -1.92
N THR A 193 -7.27 3.39 -3.25
CA THR A 193 -8.48 3.47 -4.10
C THR A 193 -9.40 2.26 -3.92
N THR A 194 -8.84 1.05 -3.88
CA THR A 194 -9.63 -0.19 -3.64
C THR A 194 -10.09 -0.26 -2.19
N GLY A 195 -9.25 0.18 -1.24
CA GLY A 195 -9.59 0.26 0.17
C GLY A 195 -10.78 1.21 0.41
N ASN A 196 -10.70 2.43 -0.12
CA ASN A 196 -11.77 3.42 -0.05
C ASN A 196 -13.08 2.89 -0.66
N LEU A 197 -13.01 2.26 -1.85
CA LEU A 197 -14.18 1.68 -2.49
C LEU A 197 -14.84 0.60 -1.61
N SER A 198 -14.05 -0.32 -1.06
CA SER A 198 -14.56 -1.41 -0.21
C SER A 198 -15.15 -0.88 1.10
N ALA A 199 -14.49 0.08 1.76
CA ALA A 199 -15.00 0.72 2.97
C ALA A 199 -16.33 1.46 2.72
N LEU A 200 -16.44 2.20 1.62
CA LEU A 200 -17.65 2.93 1.27
C LEU A 200 -18.79 1.99 0.82
N ALA A 201 -18.48 0.86 0.19
CA ALA A 201 -19.46 -0.18 -0.08
C ALA A 201 -20.03 -0.77 1.21
N THR A 202 -19.15 -1.05 2.19
CA THR A 202 -19.55 -1.49 3.54
C THR A 202 -20.44 -0.44 4.22
N ALA A 203 -20.04 0.83 4.23
CA ALA A 203 -20.80 1.92 4.84
C ALA A 203 -22.21 2.05 4.25
N ARG A 204 -22.33 1.98 2.92
CA ARG A 204 -23.61 2.04 2.21
C ARG A 204 -24.50 0.84 2.54
N ASP A 205 -23.96 -0.37 2.54
CA ASP A 205 -24.70 -1.58 2.88
C ASP A 205 -25.15 -1.56 4.35
N HIS A 206 -24.26 -1.14 5.26
CA HIS A 206 -24.58 -0.96 6.67
C HIS A 206 -25.73 0.04 6.85
N ALA A 207 -25.70 1.17 6.16
CA ALA A 207 -26.77 2.16 6.20
C ALA A 207 -28.11 1.60 5.66
N LEU A 208 -28.06 0.77 4.61
CA LEU A 208 -29.26 0.11 4.10
C LEU A 208 -29.86 -0.85 5.14
N ARG A 209 -29.02 -1.63 5.82
CA ARG A 209 -29.46 -2.58 6.87
C ARG A 209 -30.03 -1.88 8.10
N THR A 210 -29.40 -0.79 8.54
CA THR A 210 -29.80 -0.04 9.74
C THR A 210 -31.01 0.84 9.51
N ARG A 211 -31.09 1.52 8.36
CA ARG A 211 -32.22 2.42 8.00
C ARG A 211 -33.38 1.66 7.34
N GLY A 212 -33.18 0.40 6.94
CA GLY A 212 -34.20 -0.50 6.36
C GLY A 212 -34.66 -0.14 4.94
N ARG A 213 -34.21 1.00 4.38
CA ARG A 213 -34.59 1.45 3.02
C ARG A 213 -33.56 2.42 2.45
N ARG A 214 -33.46 2.46 1.11
CA ARG A 214 -32.72 3.50 0.38
C ARG A 214 -33.51 4.83 0.48
N PRO A 215 -32.85 5.96 0.77
CA PRO A 215 -33.53 7.26 0.76
C PRO A 215 -33.95 7.66 -0.66
N GLU A 216 -34.96 8.50 -0.76
CA GLU A 216 -35.32 9.14 -2.01
C GLU A 216 -34.16 10.02 -2.48
N GLY A 217 -33.79 9.95 -3.75
CA GLY A 217 -32.65 10.64 -4.31
C GLY A 217 -31.31 9.88 -4.11
N GLY A 218 -31.32 8.68 -3.52
CA GLY A 218 -30.13 7.85 -3.37
C GLY A 218 -29.31 8.15 -2.12
N TRP A 219 -28.17 7.47 -1.98
CA TRP A 219 -27.22 7.68 -0.89
C TRP A 219 -26.28 8.85 -1.18
N ALA A 220 -25.79 9.51 -0.15
CA ALA A 220 -24.72 10.50 -0.22
C ALA A 220 -23.58 10.15 0.76
N LEU A 221 -22.38 10.61 0.44
CA LEU A 221 -21.26 10.68 1.37
C LEU A 221 -20.82 12.14 1.53
N ALA A 222 -20.22 12.47 2.68
CA ALA A 222 -19.64 13.78 2.95
C ALA A 222 -18.11 13.67 3.04
N CYS A 223 -17.40 14.63 2.47
CA CYS A 223 -15.94 14.77 2.61
C CYS A 223 -15.51 16.22 2.37
N ALA A 224 -14.29 16.57 2.78
CA ALA A 224 -13.69 17.86 2.44
C ALA A 224 -13.40 17.97 0.93
N SER A 225 -13.30 19.20 0.41
CA SER A 225 -12.84 19.44 -0.97
C SER A 225 -11.41 19.00 -1.22
N THR A 226 -10.62 18.82 -0.16
CA THR A 226 -9.22 18.36 -0.15
C THR A 226 -9.09 16.84 -0.15
N ALA A 227 -10.20 16.09 -0.02
CA ALA A 227 -10.20 14.63 -0.05
C ALA A 227 -9.63 14.09 -1.36
N HIS A 228 -9.00 12.92 -1.30
CA HIS A 228 -8.39 12.31 -2.48
C HIS A 228 -9.44 11.96 -3.55
N SER A 229 -9.08 12.10 -4.82
CA SER A 229 -9.97 11.87 -5.96
C SER A 229 -10.57 10.46 -6.03
N SER A 230 -9.97 9.46 -5.37
CA SER A 230 -10.53 8.11 -5.24
C SER A 230 -11.89 8.11 -4.54
N ILE A 231 -12.17 9.07 -3.65
CA ILE A 231 -13.46 9.18 -2.94
C ILE A 231 -14.57 9.50 -3.92
N SER A 232 -14.40 10.53 -4.76
CA SER A 232 -15.38 10.88 -5.80
C SER A 232 -15.51 9.75 -6.84
N SER A 233 -14.42 9.04 -7.13
CA SER A 233 -14.45 7.88 -8.03
C SER A 233 -15.25 6.72 -7.42
N ALA A 234 -15.02 6.40 -6.14
CA ALA A 234 -15.77 5.36 -5.41
C ALA A 234 -17.26 5.73 -5.29
N ALA A 235 -17.57 6.99 -4.97
CA ALA A 235 -18.95 7.48 -4.92
C ALA A 235 -19.70 7.23 -6.22
N ARG A 236 -19.09 7.60 -7.36
CA ARG A 236 -19.66 7.36 -8.69
C ARG A 236 -19.90 5.88 -8.97
N LEU A 237 -18.95 5.00 -8.60
CA LEU A 237 -19.09 3.56 -8.80
C LEU A 237 -20.17 2.94 -7.91
N LEU A 238 -20.41 3.54 -6.74
CA LEU A 238 -21.40 3.10 -5.76
C LEU A 238 -22.76 3.77 -5.93
N ASP A 239 -22.95 4.60 -6.95
CA ASP A 239 -24.19 5.37 -7.14
C ASP A 239 -24.55 6.20 -5.90
N MET A 240 -23.55 6.96 -5.40
CA MET A 240 -23.67 7.88 -4.27
C MET A 240 -23.35 9.30 -4.69
N ASP A 241 -24.08 10.27 -4.16
CA ASP A 241 -23.75 11.68 -4.29
C ASP A 241 -22.58 12.05 -3.35
N VAL A 242 -21.80 13.07 -3.74
CA VAL A 242 -20.75 13.65 -2.89
C VAL A 242 -21.20 15.01 -2.38
N VAL A 243 -21.32 15.16 -1.08
CA VAL A 243 -21.55 16.42 -0.39
C VAL A 243 -20.18 16.96 0.05
N THR A 244 -19.74 18.02 -0.63
CA THR A 244 -18.48 18.68 -0.27
C THR A 244 -18.70 19.60 0.92
N VAL A 245 -18.02 19.33 2.02
CA VAL A 245 -18.06 20.12 3.25
C VAL A 245 -16.96 21.20 3.21
N ALA A 246 -17.30 22.41 3.66
CA ALA A 246 -16.33 23.48 3.77
C ALA A 246 -15.26 23.14 4.81
N VAL A 247 -14.01 23.51 4.50
CA VAL A 247 -12.88 23.38 5.41
C VAL A 247 -12.60 24.71 6.10
N ASP A 248 -11.86 24.65 7.21
CA ASP A 248 -11.36 25.85 7.89
C ASP A 248 -10.25 26.57 7.08
N ASP A 249 -9.74 27.68 7.59
CA ASP A 249 -8.67 28.47 6.94
C ASP A 249 -7.36 27.70 6.76
N ARG A 250 -7.17 26.61 7.49
CA ARG A 250 -6.01 25.72 7.41
C ARG A 250 -6.26 24.49 6.53
N GLY A 251 -7.49 24.27 6.13
CA GLY A 251 -7.89 23.19 5.23
C GLY A 251 -8.43 21.93 5.92
N HIS A 252 -8.75 21.97 7.22
CA HIS A 252 -9.32 20.84 7.96
C HIS A 252 -10.83 20.73 7.75
N LEU A 253 -11.32 19.51 7.63
CA LEU A 253 -12.71 19.18 7.89
C LEU A 253 -12.95 19.27 9.40
N THR A 254 -13.94 20.07 9.80
CA THR A 254 -14.26 20.29 11.22
C THR A 254 -15.63 19.70 11.59
N GLY A 255 -15.81 19.33 12.86
CA GLY A 255 -17.10 18.82 13.37
C GLY A 255 -18.27 19.77 13.13
N PRO A 256 -18.17 21.09 13.45
CA PRO A 256 -19.26 22.03 13.21
C PRO A 256 -19.66 22.19 11.74
N ALA A 257 -18.71 22.19 10.80
CA ALA A 257 -19.02 22.27 9.37
C ALA A 257 -19.68 20.98 8.88
N LEU A 258 -19.22 19.83 9.36
CA LEU A 258 -19.83 18.54 9.06
C LEU A 258 -21.25 18.43 9.63
N GLU A 259 -21.51 18.91 10.87
CA GLU A 259 -22.83 18.89 11.48
C GLU A 259 -23.86 19.60 10.61
N GLN A 260 -23.52 20.80 10.10
CA GLN A 260 -24.40 21.55 9.21
C GLN A 260 -24.72 20.78 7.91
N ALA A 261 -23.74 20.08 7.35
CA ALA A 261 -23.97 19.28 6.14
C ALA A 261 -24.86 18.06 6.41
N LEU A 262 -24.71 17.40 7.56
CA LEU A 262 -25.50 16.25 7.98
C LEU A 262 -26.97 16.65 8.29
N GLU A 263 -27.18 17.81 8.91
CA GLU A 263 -28.50 18.37 9.13
C GLU A 263 -29.19 18.73 7.81
N ALA A 264 -28.45 19.26 6.83
CA ALA A 264 -28.97 19.69 5.55
C ALA A 264 -29.32 18.53 4.60
N ASP A 265 -28.56 17.41 4.67
CA ASP A 265 -28.79 16.26 3.79
C ASP A 265 -28.81 14.93 4.56
N PRO A 266 -30.00 14.44 4.96
CA PRO A 266 -30.15 13.18 5.68
C PRO A 266 -29.82 11.93 4.85
N ARG A 267 -29.52 12.07 3.55
CA ARG A 267 -29.09 10.97 2.68
C ARG A 267 -27.64 10.57 2.96
N ILE A 268 -26.87 11.43 3.63
CA ILE A 268 -25.47 11.14 3.99
C ILE A 268 -25.45 9.91 4.89
N CYS A 269 -24.78 8.86 4.43
CA CYS A 269 -24.61 7.61 5.17
C CYS A 269 -23.15 7.33 5.52
N ALA A 270 -22.21 8.07 4.92
CA ALA A 270 -20.79 7.94 5.18
C ALA A 270 -20.11 9.32 5.20
N VAL A 271 -19.11 9.45 6.03
CA VAL A 271 -18.19 10.59 6.10
C VAL A 271 -16.78 10.06 5.84
N VAL A 272 -16.06 10.73 4.96
CA VAL A 272 -14.63 10.43 4.76
C VAL A 272 -13.81 11.57 5.32
N ALA A 273 -13.06 11.28 6.38
CA ALA A 273 -12.07 12.18 6.95
C ALA A 273 -10.67 11.82 6.46
N SER A 274 -9.81 12.81 6.24
CA SER A 274 -8.44 12.60 5.79
C SER A 274 -7.50 12.46 6.99
N GLY A 275 -6.81 11.32 7.07
CA GLY A 275 -5.71 11.12 8.00
C GLY A 275 -4.36 11.51 7.36
N GLY A 276 -4.31 12.68 6.71
CA GLY A 276 -3.17 13.20 5.97
C GLY A 276 -3.47 13.39 4.48
N THR A 277 -3.88 14.60 4.08
CA THR A 277 -4.18 14.91 2.67
C THR A 277 -2.94 14.78 1.80
N THR A 278 -3.08 14.22 0.60
CA THR A 278 -1.95 14.01 -0.34
C THR A 278 -1.25 15.32 -0.69
N ASN A 279 -1.99 16.42 -0.79
CA ASN A 279 -1.44 17.67 -1.29
C ASN A 279 -0.74 18.51 -0.22
N ALA A 280 -1.19 18.46 1.02
CA ALA A 280 -0.68 19.33 2.09
C ALA A 280 -0.35 18.61 3.41
N GLY A 281 -0.64 17.31 3.52
CA GLY A 281 -0.38 16.54 4.73
C GLY A 281 -1.29 16.88 5.92
N ILE A 282 -2.46 17.49 5.66
CA ILE A 282 -3.41 17.92 6.67
C ILE A 282 -4.15 16.71 7.23
N VAL A 283 -4.28 16.65 8.55
CA VAL A 283 -5.14 15.68 9.26
C VAL A 283 -6.40 16.39 9.72
N ASP A 284 -7.56 15.90 9.31
CA ASP A 284 -8.85 16.47 9.70
C ASP A 284 -9.08 16.40 11.22
N ASP A 285 -10.01 17.20 11.73
CA ASP A 285 -10.37 17.25 13.16
C ASP A 285 -11.19 16.01 13.55
N LEU A 286 -10.49 14.85 13.68
CA LEU A 286 -11.10 13.53 13.72
C LEU A 286 -12.12 13.36 14.85
N GLY A 287 -11.81 13.77 16.08
CA GLY A 287 -12.71 13.57 17.22
C GLY A 287 -14.08 14.22 17.00
N PRO A 288 -14.16 15.58 16.82
CA PRO A 288 -15.40 16.28 16.51
C PRO A 288 -16.11 15.80 15.23
N VAL A 289 -15.36 15.38 14.21
CA VAL A 289 -15.93 14.82 12.97
C VAL A 289 -16.63 13.49 13.24
N VAL A 290 -15.99 12.58 14.00
CA VAL A 290 -16.59 11.30 14.37
C VAL A 290 -17.82 11.49 15.23
N GLU A 291 -17.77 12.39 16.23
CA GLU A 291 -18.92 12.69 17.07
C GLU A 291 -20.11 13.20 16.27
N ALA A 292 -19.88 14.15 15.35
CA ALA A 292 -20.93 14.69 14.49
C ALA A 292 -21.54 13.59 13.62
N ALA A 293 -20.72 12.79 12.93
CA ALA A 293 -21.18 11.72 12.07
C ALA A 293 -22.02 10.68 12.81
N HIS A 294 -21.55 10.21 13.97
CA HIS A 294 -22.25 9.19 14.76
C HIS A 294 -23.58 9.68 15.33
N ARG A 295 -23.73 10.97 15.70
CA ARG A 295 -25.04 11.53 16.09
C ARG A 295 -26.09 11.39 15.00
N HIS A 296 -25.68 11.43 13.74
CA HIS A 296 -26.57 11.28 12.57
C HIS A 296 -26.62 9.84 12.01
N GLY A 297 -25.96 8.88 12.65
CA GLY A 297 -25.90 7.49 12.20
C GLY A 297 -25.18 7.32 10.86
N ALA A 298 -24.17 8.15 10.61
CA ALA A 298 -23.28 8.04 9.45
C ALA A 298 -21.99 7.32 9.83
N TRP A 299 -21.52 6.44 8.94
CA TRP A 299 -20.25 5.72 9.05
C TRP A 299 -19.08 6.65 8.87
N VAL A 300 -18.02 6.51 9.67
CA VAL A 300 -16.80 7.27 9.50
C VAL A 300 -15.69 6.40 8.96
N HIS A 301 -15.22 6.75 7.78
CA HIS A 301 -14.03 6.19 7.15
C HIS A 301 -12.88 7.19 7.20
N VAL A 302 -11.72 6.79 7.71
CA VAL A 302 -10.52 7.63 7.70
C VAL A 302 -9.60 7.18 6.57
N ASP A 303 -9.43 8.05 5.57
CA ASP A 303 -8.44 7.88 4.51
C ASP A 303 -7.07 8.33 5.03
N GLY A 304 -6.33 7.38 5.60
CA GLY A 304 -4.96 7.54 6.03
C GLY A 304 -3.95 6.96 5.03
N ALA A 305 -4.33 6.79 3.75
CA ALA A 305 -3.50 6.14 2.75
C ALA A 305 -2.04 6.61 2.76
N TYR A 306 -1.82 7.91 2.94
CA TYR A 306 -0.49 8.47 3.14
C TYR A 306 -0.17 8.66 4.63
N GLY A 307 -0.94 9.52 5.30
CA GLY A 307 -0.55 10.04 6.63
C GLY A 307 -0.79 9.05 7.76
N GLY A 308 -1.58 8.00 7.56
CA GLY A 308 -1.81 6.97 8.57
C GLY A 308 -0.53 6.27 9.06
N ALA A 309 0.52 6.27 8.26
CA ALA A 309 1.84 5.79 8.69
C ALA A 309 2.41 6.59 9.88
N ALA A 310 2.04 7.86 10.02
CA ALA A 310 2.50 8.72 11.11
C ALA A 310 1.96 8.30 12.49
N LEU A 311 0.96 7.43 12.55
CA LEU A 311 0.52 6.79 13.80
C LEU A 311 1.65 6.00 14.48
N ALA A 312 2.64 5.51 13.71
CA ALA A 312 3.82 4.85 14.26
C ALA A 312 4.79 5.82 14.94
N ALA A 313 4.69 7.13 14.69
CA ALA A 313 5.59 8.15 15.23
C ALA A 313 4.98 8.82 16.47
N PRO A 314 5.61 8.73 17.65
CA PRO A 314 5.10 9.35 18.87
C PRO A 314 4.84 10.86 18.75
N SER A 315 5.68 11.59 17.99
CA SER A 315 5.55 13.04 17.82
C SER A 315 4.33 13.48 17.01
N ALA A 316 3.76 12.59 16.19
CA ALA A 316 2.60 12.87 15.36
C ALA A 316 1.28 12.32 15.93
N ARG A 317 1.35 11.44 16.93
CA ARG A 317 0.19 10.69 17.46
C ARG A 317 -0.99 11.58 17.83
N GLY A 318 -0.76 12.69 18.53
CA GLY A 318 -1.81 13.61 18.96
C GLY A 318 -2.57 14.30 17.81
N ARG A 319 -2.06 14.20 16.56
CA ARG A 319 -2.79 14.68 15.38
C ARG A 319 -3.99 13.81 15.00
N PHE A 320 -4.01 12.57 15.50
CA PHE A 320 -5.02 11.58 15.20
C PHE A 320 -5.99 11.34 16.35
N ASP A 321 -6.04 12.24 17.35
CA ASP A 321 -6.96 12.11 18.48
C ASP A 321 -8.41 11.99 18.00
N GLY A 322 -9.12 10.97 18.47
CA GLY A 322 -10.48 10.61 18.04
C GLY A 322 -10.56 9.50 16.98
N ILE A 323 -9.42 9.11 16.37
CA ILE A 323 -9.38 8.04 15.37
C ILE A 323 -9.84 6.68 15.94
N GLU A 324 -9.69 6.48 17.24
CA GLU A 324 -10.09 5.24 17.94
C GLU A 324 -11.60 4.99 17.90
N GLN A 325 -12.38 6.00 17.52
CA GLN A 325 -13.84 5.90 17.39
C GLN A 325 -14.30 5.75 15.94
N ALA A 326 -13.42 5.91 14.94
CA ALA A 326 -13.77 5.70 13.54
C ALA A 326 -14.19 4.25 13.26
N ASP A 327 -14.98 4.02 12.19
CA ASP A 327 -15.53 2.71 11.85
C ASP A 327 -14.62 1.92 10.91
N SER A 328 -13.90 2.61 10.02
CA SER A 328 -12.93 2.00 9.11
C SER A 328 -11.76 2.94 8.80
N PHE A 329 -10.64 2.35 8.45
CA PHE A 329 -9.39 3.05 8.19
C PHE A 329 -8.61 2.38 7.08
N ILE A 330 -7.93 3.17 6.26
CA ILE A 330 -6.91 2.67 5.35
C ILE A 330 -5.55 3.32 5.59
N VAL A 331 -4.51 2.56 5.35
CA VAL A 331 -3.13 3.04 5.17
C VAL A 331 -2.47 2.27 4.04
N ASP A 332 -1.68 2.94 3.21
CA ASP A 332 -0.91 2.32 2.13
C ASP A 332 0.53 2.04 2.59
N PRO A 333 0.89 0.83 3.04
CA PRO A 333 2.28 0.50 3.37
C PRO A 333 3.25 0.76 2.23
N HIS A 334 2.80 0.61 0.97
CA HIS A 334 3.61 0.95 -0.21
C HIS A 334 3.87 2.44 -0.40
N LYS A 335 3.38 3.30 0.50
CA LYS A 335 3.72 4.72 0.57
C LYS A 335 4.74 4.95 1.69
N TRP A 336 4.29 5.11 2.92
CA TRP A 336 5.14 5.56 4.01
C TRP A 336 5.35 4.53 5.15
N LEU A 337 5.03 3.25 4.89
CA LEU A 337 5.41 2.11 5.74
C LEU A 337 6.38 1.15 5.02
N PHE A 338 7.11 1.67 4.05
CA PHE A 338 8.29 1.08 3.45
C PHE A 338 8.09 -0.35 2.91
N ALA A 339 6.89 -0.65 2.38
CA ALA A 339 6.59 -1.88 1.67
C ALA A 339 6.68 -1.66 0.14
N PRO A 340 6.99 -2.71 -0.65
CA PRO A 340 6.93 -2.61 -2.11
C PRO A 340 5.48 -2.49 -2.64
N TYR A 341 5.32 -2.01 -3.87
CA TYR A 341 4.04 -2.04 -4.58
C TYR A 341 3.59 -3.49 -4.86
N ASP A 342 2.28 -3.78 -4.68
CA ASP A 342 1.22 -2.92 -4.20
C ASP A 342 0.67 -3.44 -2.86
N CYS A 343 0.39 -2.54 -1.92
CA CYS A 343 -0.03 -2.92 -0.58
C CYS A 343 -0.81 -1.78 0.11
N CYS A 344 -2.07 -2.03 0.46
CA CYS A 344 -2.91 -1.16 1.29
C CYS A 344 -3.58 -2.01 2.37
N ALA A 345 -3.49 -1.60 3.62
CA ALA A 345 -4.26 -2.18 4.72
C ALA A 345 -5.61 -1.46 4.84
N LEU A 346 -6.70 -2.20 4.75
CA LEU A 346 -8.05 -1.77 5.07
C LEU A 346 -8.45 -2.47 6.36
N ILE A 347 -8.82 -1.69 7.38
CA ILE A 347 -9.16 -2.20 8.71
C ILE A 347 -10.53 -1.66 9.12
N TYR A 348 -11.31 -2.49 9.77
CA TYR A 348 -12.60 -2.18 10.34
C TYR A 348 -12.54 -2.34 11.86
N ARG A 349 -13.06 -1.37 12.57
CA ARG A 349 -13.19 -1.42 14.04
C ARG A 349 -14.14 -2.54 14.47
N ASP A 350 -15.23 -2.73 13.73
CA ASP A 350 -16.12 -3.90 13.74
C ASP A 350 -16.19 -4.46 12.31
N ALA A 351 -15.70 -5.67 12.11
CA ALA A 351 -15.66 -6.30 10.79
C ALA A 351 -17.00 -6.93 10.34
N ARG A 352 -17.96 -7.08 11.23
CA ARG A 352 -19.26 -7.73 10.91
C ARG A 352 -20.03 -7.02 9.78
N PRO A 353 -20.11 -5.67 9.73
CA PRO A 353 -20.70 -4.99 8.59
C PRO A 353 -19.96 -5.24 7.27
N ALA A 354 -18.63 -5.34 7.30
CA ALA A 354 -17.85 -5.63 6.10
C ALA A 354 -18.10 -7.06 5.60
N ALA A 355 -18.08 -8.04 6.50
CA ALA A 355 -18.42 -9.42 6.17
C ALA A 355 -19.84 -9.50 5.58
N ALA A 356 -20.82 -8.80 6.16
CA ALA A 356 -22.18 -8.77 5.63
C ALA A 356 -22.29 -8.14 4.23
N ALA A 357 -21.41 -7.20 3.88
CA ALA A 357 -21.41 -6.50 2.60
C ALA A 357 -20.63 -7.23 1.50
N HIS A 358 -19.58 -7.97 1.85
CA HIS A 358 -18.62 -8.52 0.88
C HIS A 358 -18.62 -10.04 0.77
N SER A 359 -19.15 -10.78 1.78
CA SER A 359 -19.17 -12.25 1.74
C SER A 359 -19.79 -12.79 0.46
N GLN A 360 -19.10 -13.74 -0.16
CA GLN A 360 -19.51 -14.42 -1.36
C GLN A 360 -19.90 -15.86 -1.03
N HIS A 361 -21.18 -16.20 -1.26
CA HIS A 361 -21.69 -17.54 -1.06
C HIS A 361 -21.67 -18.33 -2.36
N ALA A 362 -20.95 -19.44 -2.39
CA ALA A 362 -20.97 -20.41 -3.47
C ALA A 362 -20.74 -21.80 -2.89
N ALA A 363 -21.40 -22.81 -3.45
CA ALA A 363 -21.38 -24.18 -2.91
C ALA A 363 -19.97 -24.75 -2.71
N TYR A 364 -19.00 -24.35 -3.56
CA TYR A 364 -17.60 -24.77 -3.43
C TYR A 364 -16.84 -24.00 -2.34
N LEU A 365 -17.24 -22.77 -2.03
CA LEU A 365 -16.67 -21.98 -0.93
C LEU A 365 -17.24 -22.45 0.41
N ASP A 366 -18.55 -22.62 0.48
CA ASP A 366 -19.25 -23.05 1.71
C ASP A 366 -18.78 -24.44 2.20
N SER A 367 -18.33 -25.29 1.26
CA SER A 367 -17.83 -26.64 1.58
C SER A 367 -16.46 -26.66 2.27
N ILE A 368 -15.69 -25.57 2.19
CA ILE A 368 -14.33 -25.46 2.75
C ILE A 368 -14.24 -24.39 3.86
N ASP A 369 -15.36 -23.75 4.22
CA ASP A 369 -15.42 -22.81 5.34
C ASP A 369 -15.29 -23.56 6.66
N ARG A 370 -14.31 -23.15 7.48
CA ARG A 370 -14.04 -23.72 8.82
C ARG A 370 -14.37 -22.77 9.96
N GLY A 371 -15.07 -21.67 9.69
CA GLY A 371 -15.44 -20.66 10.67
C GLY A 371 -14.33 -19.67 11.02
N GLU A 372 -13.19 -19.69 10.27
CA GLU A 372 -12.15 -18.70 10.38
C GLU A 372 -12.47 -17.48 9.49
N SER A 373 -11.94 -16.31 9.83
CA SER A 373 -12.15 -15.10 9.04
C SER A 373 -11.42 -15.17 7.71
N ASN A 374 -12.15 -15.00 6.62
CA ASN A 374 -11.61 -15.00 5.27
C ASN A 374 -11.34 -13.57 4.81
N PRO A 375 -10.16 -13.24 4.31
CA PRO A 375 -9.89 -11.92 3.71
C PRO A 375 -10.85 -11.53 2.59
N ALA A 376 -11.39 -12.51 1.85
CA ALA A 376 -12.37 -12.27 0.79
C ALA A 376 -13.71 -11.70 1.31
N ASP A 377 -14.01 -11.86 2.59
CA ASP A 377 -15.24 -11.35 3.22
C ASP A 377 -15.11 -9.88 3.64
N LEU A 378 -13.94 -9.28 3.53
CA LEU A 378 -13.67 -7.93 4.04
C LEU A 378 -13.44 -6.87 2.94
N ALA A 379 -13.40 -7.26 1.67
CA ALA A 379 -13.22 -6.33 0.56
C ALA A 379 -13.76 -6.89 -0.76
N ALA A 380 -13.90 -6.03 -1.78
CA ALA A 380 -14.42 -6.37 -3.10
C ALA A 380 -13.42 -7.20 -3.95
N HIS A 381 -12.94 -8.32 -3.43
CA HIS A 381 -12.09 -9.28 -4.16
C HIS A 381 -12.27 -10.70 -3.61
N LEU A 382 -11.92 -11.72 -4.39
CA LEU A 382 -11.80 -13.11 -3.95
C LEU A 382 -10.36 -13.60 -4.13
N SER A 383 -9.91 -13.64 -5.39
CA SER A 383 -8.53 -14.03 -5.68
C SER A 383 -7.58 -12.87 -5.37
N ARG A 384 -6.64 -13.11 -4.45
CA ARG A 384 -5.67 -12.09 -4.05
C ARG A 384 -4.31 -12.70 -3.73
N ARG A 385 -3.27 -11.92 -4.02
CA ARG A 385 -1.92 -12.13 -3.50
C ARG A 385 -1.86 -11.73 -2.01
N THR A 386 -1.01 -12.35 -1.24
CA THR A 386 -0.72 -12.00 0.17
C THR A 386 0.20 -10.78 0.25
N ARG A 387 -0.37 -9.59 0.04
CA ARG A 387 0.34 -8.31 -0.11
C ARG A 387 0.99 -7.80 1.17
N GLY A 388 0.49 -8.22 2.32
CA GLY A 388 1.03 -7.82 3.62
C GLY A 388 2.29 -8.58 4.04
N LEU A 389 2.61 -9.69 3.40
CA LEU A 389 3.75 -10.53 3.78
C LEU A 389 5.12 -9.84 3.68
N PRO A 390 5.42 -9.02 2.65
CA PRO A 390 6.67 -8.28 2.62
C PRO A 390 6.82 -7.32 3.80
N LEU A 391 5.73 -6.65 4.19
CA LEU A 391 5.71 -5.78 5.37
C LEU A 391 5.86 -6.59 6.66
N TRP A 392 5.16 -7.73 6.79
CA TRP A 392 5.33 -8.64 7.93
C TRP A 392 6.77 -9.06 8.13
N TYR A 393 7.43 -9.50 7.05
CA TYR A 393 8.83 -9.92 7.13
C TYR A 393 9.76 -8.77 7.53
N SER A 394 9.53 -7.60 6.97
CA SER A 394 10.32 -6.41 7.28
C SER A 394 10.13 -5.94 8.73
N LEU A 395 8.89 -5.95 9.24
CA LEU A 395 8.60 -5.66 10.65
C LEU A 395 9.22 -6.71 11.58
N ALA A 396 9.12 -7.99 11.24
CA ALA A 396 9.74 -9.08 12.02
C ALA A 396 11.28 -9.00 12.02
N THR A 397 11.87 -8.45 10.95
CA THR A 397 13.32 -8.30 10.81
C THR A 397 13.86 -7.08 11.58
N HIS A 398 13.19 -5.94 11.46
CA HIS A 398 13.69 -4.64 11.95
C HIS A 398 13.05 -4.19 13.27
N GLY A 399 11.87 -4.70 13.59
CA GLY A 399 11.05 -4.27 14.72
C GLY A 399 10.29 -2.96 14.47
N THR A 400 9.25 -2.74 15.25
CA THR A 400 8.37 -1.56 15.15
C THR A 400 9.07 -0.26 15.53
N ASP A 401 10.06 -0.31 16.43
CA ASP A 401 10.84 0.86 16.85
C ASP A 401 11.67 1.44 15.69
N ALA A 402 12.20 0.59 14.81
CA ALA A 402 12.90 1.05 13.61
C ALA A 402 11.95 1.77 12.65
N TYR A 403 10.73 1.29 12.52
CA TYR A 403 9.68 1.95 11.73
C TYR A 403 9.29 3.31 12.32
N ALA A 404 9.08 3.38 13.64
CA ALA A 404 8.83 4.65 14.33
C ALA A 404 9.95 5.67 14.08
N GLN A 405 11.22 5.25 14.23
CA GLN A 405 12.37 6.10 13.97
C GLN A 405 12.47 6.55 12.50
N ALA A 406 12.15 5.68 11.55
CA ALA A 406 12.17 6.01 10.13
C ALA A 406 11.09 7.06 9.77
N VAL A 407 9.89 6.94 10.35
CA VAL A 407 8.80 7.92 10.18
C VAL A 407 9.16 9.25 10.86
N GLU A 408 9.67 9.23 12.09
CA GLU A 408 10.15 10.45 12.79
C GLU A 408 11.21 11.19 11.97
N ARG A 409 12.16 10.47 11.38
CA ARG A 409 13.18 11.07 10.51
C ARG A 409 12.58 11.81 9.31
N CYS A 410 11.53 11.25 8.69
CA CYS A 410 10.83 11.92 7.61
C CYS A 410 10.12 13.20 8.09
N LEU A 411 9.48 13.17 9.27
CA LEU A 411 8.85 14.33 9.89
C LEU A 411 9.88 15.42 10.20
N ASP A 412 11.02 15.05 10.75
CA ASP A 412 12.10 15.99 11.05
C ASP A 412 12.72 16.61 9.80
N SER A 413 12.84 15.84 8.72
CA SER A 413 13.30 16.35 7.43
C SER A 413 12.34 17.41 6.89
N ALA A 414 11.03 17.15 6.94
CA ALA A 414 10.01 18.12 6.53
C ALA A 414 10.07 19.41 7.36
N ARG A 415 10.13 19.30 8.69
CA ARG A 415 10.25 20.45 9.60
C ARG A 415 11.53 21.25 9.37
N THR A 416 12.65 20.58 9.07
CA THR A 416 13.93 21.21 8.78
C THR A 416 13.89 22.02 7.49
N VAL A 417 13.31 21.44 6.42
CA VAL A 417 13.18 22.15 5.12
C VAL A 417 12.16 23.28 5.24
N ALA A 418 11.05 23.09 5.95
CA ALA A 418 10.06 24.15 6.20
C ALA A 418 10.67 25.37 6.88
N ARG A 419 11.48 25.19 7.92
CA ARG A 419 12.21 26.28 8.58
C ARG A 419 13.15 27.00 7.63
N ALA A 420 13.92 26.28 6.82
CA ALA A 420 14.81 26.88 5.85
C ALA A 420 14.07 27.68 4.76
N ILE A 421 12.86 27.29 4.41
CA ILE A 421 11.98 28.03 3.51
C ILE A 421 11.48 29.32 4.20
N GLN A 422 11.05 29.25 5.46
CA GLN A 422 10.61 30.43 6.23
C GLN A 422 11.74 31.48 6.40
N GLU A 423 12.96 31.04 6.55
CA GLU A 423 14.15 31.90 6.69
C GLU A 423 14.64 32.47 5.35
N SER A 424 14.08 32.02 4.23
CA SER A 424 14.47 32.44 2.88
C SER A 424 13.83 33.78 2.51
N GLU A 425 14.61 34.70 1.92
CA GLU A 425 14.10 35.95 1.36
C GLU A 425 13.28 35.77 0.07
N HIS A 426 13.39 34.59 -0.56
CA HIS A 426 12.84 34.31 -1.90
C HIS A 426 11.72 33.28 -1.91
N LEU A 427 11.59 32.50 -0.83
CA LEU A 427 10.59 31.44 -0.73
C LEU A 427 9.55 31.81 0.33
N GLU A 428 8.36 31.27 0.19
CA GLU A 428 7.26 31.47 1.13
C GLU A 428 6.67 30.11 1.49
N LEU A 429 6.71 29.77 2.78
CA LEU A 429 6.00 28.61 3.32
C LEU A 429 4.52 28.93 3.37
N LEU A 430 3.67 28.11 2.74
CA LEU A 430 2.24 28.35 2.67
C LEU A 430 1.47 27.72 3.82
N LEU A 431 2.02 26.65 4.41
CA LEU A 431 1.45 25.93 5.54
C LEU A 431 2.57 25.33 6.38
N GLU A 432 2.48 25.47 7.69
CA GLU A 432 3.35 24.72 8.61
C GLU A 432 3.02 23.22 8.50
N PRO A 433 4.00 22.35 8.23
CA PRO A 433 3.73 20.93 7.99
C PRO A 433 3.20 20.24 9.24
N GLU A 434 2.04 19.61 9.12
CA GLU A 434 1.47 18.75 10.17
C GLU A 434 2.09 17.38 10.18
N LEU A 435 2.37 16.86 8.98
CA LEU A 435 3.07 15.60 8.73
C LEU A 435 4.35 15.86 7.92
N SER A 436 4.60 15.05 6.90
CA SER A 436 5.85 15.08 6.14
C SER A 436 5.76 15.75 4.77
N VAL A 437 4.71 16.55 4.53
CA VAL A 437 4.55 17.33 3.29
C VAL A 437 4.79 18.82 3.57
N VAL A 438 5.68 19.44 2.79
CA VAL A 438 5.99 20.88 2.84
C VAL A 438 5.41 21.55 1.60
N VAL A 439 4.52 22.52 1.79
CA VAL A 439 3.88 23.30 0.72
C VAL A 439 4.42 24.72 0.73
N PHE A 440 4.95 25.16 -0.40
CA PHE A 440 5.62 26.45 -0.52
C PHE A 440 5.50 27.04 -1.92
N ARG A 441 5.85 28.32 -2.06
CA ARG A 441 5.93 29.00 -3.34
C ARG A 441 7.18 29.86 -3.49
N ARG A 442 7.53 30.18 -4.70
CA ARG A 442 8.49 31.21 -5.07
C ARG A 442 7.71 32.44 -5.57
N PRO A 443 7.53 33.48 -4.75
CA PRO A 443 6.84 34.71 -5.15
C PRO A 443 7.43 35.29 -6.43
N GLY A 444 6.55 35.76 -7.33
CA GLY A 444 6.95 36.30 -8.62
C GLY A 444 7.10 35.30 -9.75
N TRP A 445 7.13 34.00 -9.49
CA TRP A 445 7.16 32.99 -10.54
C TRP A 445 5.78 32.78 -11.18
N THR A 446 5.79 32.64 -12.51
CA THR A 446 4.61 32.24 -13.28
C THR A 446 4.42 30.72 -13.25
N PRO A 447 3.22 30.20 -13.58
CA PRO A 447 3.02 28.74 -13.71
C PRO A 447 3.97 28.09 -14.73
N ALA A 448 4.43 28.83 -15.73
CA ALA A 448 5.41 28.34 -16.71
C ALA A 448 6.82 28.25 -16.10
N ALA A 449 7.21 29.18 -15.23
CA ALA A 449 8.49 29.14 -14.52
C ALA A 449 8.58 27.91 -13.62
N TYR A 450 7.53 27.62 -12.83
CA TYR A 450 7.46 26.39 -12.00
C TYR A 450 7.62 25.11 -12.84
N ARG A 451 6.94 25.04 -14.00
CA ARG A 451 7.07 23.87 -14.88
C ARG A 451 8.47 23.71 -15.46
N ARG A 452 9.09 24.81 -15.96
CA ARG A 452 10.46 24.76 -16.50
C ARG A 452 11.45 24.29 -15.45
N TRP A 453 11.42 24.89 -14.26
CA TRP A 453 12.29 24.51 -13.15
C TRP A 453 12.13 23.01 -12.79
N SER A 454 10.90 22.56 -12.59
CA SER A 454 10.60 21.16 -12.28
C SER A 454 11.10 20.19 -13.36
N GLN A 455 10.85 20.51 -14.63
CA GLN A 455 11.26 19.67 -15.78
C GLN A 455 12.78 19.61 -15.93
N ARG A 456 13.45 20.75 -15.79
CA ARG A 456 14.92 20.82 -15.90
C ARG A 456 15.58 19.95 -14.82
N LEU A 457 15.23 20.14 -13.54
CA LEU A 457 15.85 19.41 -12.45
C LEU A 457 15.51 17.91 -12.46
N ALA A 458 14.31 17.56 -12.91
CA ALA A 458 13.94 16.17 -13.13
C ALA A 458 14.73 15.51 -14.26
N ALA A 459 15.02 16.24 -15.35
CA ALA A 459 15.83 15.73 -16.45
C ALA A 459 17.33 15.60 -16.09
N GLU A 460 17.81 16.46 -15.21
CA GLU A 460 19.18 16.42 -14.67
C GLU A 460 19.35 15.31 -13.60
N GLY A 461 18.26 14.72 -13.12
CA GLY A 461 18.30 13.76 -12.02
C GLY A 461 18.62 14.40 -10.66
N THR A 462 18.42 15.70 -10.51
CA THR A 462 18.77 16.45 -9.30
C THR A 462 17.70 16.31 -8.22
N ILE A 463 16.44 16.58 -8.58
CA ILE A 463 15.27 16.45 -7.68
C ILE A 463 14.01 16.27 -8.52
N LEU A 464 13.08 15.46 -8.04
CA LEU A 464 11.73 15.42 -8.57
C LEU A 464 10.78 16.14 -7.62
N CYS A 465 10.39 17.35 -8.02
CA CYS A 465 9.39 18.17 -7.35
C CYS A 465 8.45 18.73 -8.42
N VAL A 466 7.16 18.44 -8.34
CA VAL A 466 6.18 18.85 -9.35
C VAL A 466 5.28 19.97 -8.83
N PRO A 467 4.91 20.93 -9.71
CA PRO A 467 3.93 21.96 -9.34
C PRO A 467 2.58 21.36 -8.97
N THR A 468 1.92 22.00 -8.02
CA THR A 468 0.57 21.69 -7.54
C THR A 468 -0.25 22.97 -7.42
N ALA A 469 -1.49 22.86 -6.94
CA ALA A 469 -2.30 24.00 -6.56
C ALA A 469 -2.60 23.93 -5.04
N PHE A 470 -2.51 25.06 -4.37
CA PHE A 470 -2.92 25.25 -3.00
C PHE A 470 -3.77 26.51 -2.89
N GLN A 471 -4.98 26.39 -2.35
CA GLN A 471 -5.96 27.48 -2.26
C GLN A 471 -6.18 28.24 -3.59
N GLY A 472 -6.18 27.51 -4.70
CA GLY A 472 -6.40 28.04 -6.05
C GLY A 472 -5.18 28.68 -6.74
N GLU A 473 -4.04 28.78 -6.06
CA GLU A 473 -2.78 29.29 -6.60
C GLU A 473 -1.76 28.20 -6.86
N VAL A 474 -0.84 28.43 -7.81
CA VAL A 474 0.24 27.49 -8.10
C VAL A 474 1.24 27.50 -6.96
N ALA A 475 1.58 26.29 -6.49
CA ALA A 475 2.54 26.03 -5.44
C ALA A 475 3.47 24.86 -5.83
N LEU A 476 4.47 24.62 -4.99
CA LEU A 476 5.30 23.43 -5.00
C LEU A 476 5.03 22.64 -3.71
N ARG A 477 5.24 21.34 -3.77
CA ARG A 477 5.21 20.51 -2.58
C ARG A 477 6.34 19.49 -2.58
N LEU A 478 6.86 19.22 -1.41
CA LEU A 478 7.87 18.20 -1.14
C LEU A 478 7.29 17.20 -0.15
N ALA A 479 7.31 15.92 -0.51
CA ALA A 479 6.84 14.83 0.34
C ALA A 479 8.03 14.02 0.87
N PHE A 480 8.28 14.11 2.17
CA PHE A 480 9.37 13.40 2.83
C PHE A 480 8.86 12.06 3.35
N VAL A 481 8.92 11.04 2.53
CA VAL A 481 8.49 9.67 2.85
C VAL A 481 9.61 8.64 2.70
N ASN A 482 10.81 9.09 2.35
CA ASN A 482 12.01 8.29 2.30
C ASN A 482 12.97 8.72 3.43
N PRO A 483 13.27 7.85 4.41
CA PRO A 483 14.14 8.21 5.52
C PRO A 483 15.61 8.42 5.12
N SER A 484 15.97 8.11 3.87
CA SER A 484 17.32 8.36 3.32
C SER A 484 17.44 9.74 2.68
N THR A 485 16.35 10.51 2.55
CA THR A 485 16.40 11.89 2.05
C THR A 485 17.21 12.77 3.00
N ASP A 486 18.24 13.42 2.46
CA ASP A 486 19.02 14.43 3.20
C ASP A 486 18.34 15.80 3.07
N PRO A 487 17.79 16.37 4.17
CA PRO A 487 17.15 17.67 4.12
C PRO A 487 18.12 18.80 3.75
N GLN A 488 19.43 18.67 4.05
CA GLN A 488 20.42 19.69 3.68
C GLN A 488 20.66 19.71 2.15
N ALA A 489 20.69 18.54 1.51
CA ALA A 489 20.76 18.46 0.05
C ALA A 489 19.53 19.12 -0.61
N VAL A 490 18.34 18.89 -0.07
CA VAL A 490 17.11 19.55 -0.56
C VAL A 490 17.20 21.08 -0.40
N ILE A 491 17.61 21.56 0.76
CA ILE A 491 17.78 23.00 1.04
C ILE A 491 18.76 23.62 0.07
N GLU A 492 19.90 22.98 -0.20
CA GLU A 492 20.90 23.47 -1.14
C GLU A 492 20.37 23.56 -2.56
N VAL A 493 19.62 22.55 -3.01
CA VAL A 493 18.95 22.60 -4.32
C VAL A 493 17.98 23.77 -4.40
N LEU A 494 17.15 23.99 -3.40
CA LEU A 494 16.21 25.12 -3.38
C LEU A 494 16.97 26.48 -3.39
N ARG A 495 17.99 26.61 -2.57
CA ARG A 495 18.79 27.85 -2.48
C ARG A 495 19.53 28.14 -3.77
N SER A 496 20.15 27.14 -4.41
CA SER A 496 20.97 27.37 -5.61
C SER A 496 20.14 27.55 -6.88
N THR A 497 18.95 26.93 -6.97
CA THR A 497 18.19 26.88 -8.23
C THR A 497 16.96 27.80 -8.28
N MET A 498 16.55 28.38 -7.15
CA MET A 498 15.35 29.25 -7.05
C MET A 498 15.68 30.73 -6.81
N LEU A 499 16.93 31.14 -6.98
CA LEU A 499 17.35 32.53 -6.84
C LEU A 499 16.88 33.43 -8.02
N GLU A 500 16.84 32.88 -9.21
CA GLU A 500 16.52 33.65 -10.44
C GLU A 500 15.02 33.94 -10.55
N ALA A 501 14.70 35.15 -11.03
CA ALA A 501 13.31 35.62 -11.12
C ALA A 501 12.46 34.83 -12.13
N ASP A 502 13.06 34.15 -13.10
CA ASP A 502 12.37 33.55 -14.24
C ASP A 502 12.37 32.02 -14.27
N GLY A 503 12.93 31.36 -13.25
CA GLY A 503 13.00 29.87 -13.18
C GLY A 503 13.85 29.27 -14.33
N ALA A 504 14.84 30.00 -14.79
CA ALA A 504 15.75 29.63 -15.90
C ALA A 504 16.72 28.52 -15.46
#